data_014f671cc1813195bb07b856e6e05e5a
#
_entry.id   014f671cc1813195bb07b856e6e05e5a
#
_cell.length_a   1.000
_cell.length_b   1.000
_cell.length_c   1.000
_cell.angle_alpha   90.00
_cell.angle_beta   90.00
_cell.angle_gamma   90.00
#
_symmetry.space_group_name_H-M   'P 1'
#
loop_
_entity.id
_entity.type
_entity.pdbx_description
1 polymer ?
#
loop_
_entity_poly.entity_id
_entity_poly.type
_entity_poly.pdbx_seq_one_letter_code
_entity_poly.pdbx_strand_id
1 'polypeptide(L)'
;MGANDGAKTSHSEGASDTPTNHAIAALLREYADLLELRGESAFRTAAYRRGAEAIAAHERPVAALSAAELQGIEGVGKGIAAVIVEIAQRGTFGPLEEARQIIPASVIRFTAIPGVGVKTAARLYELLGVATLDQLRAADTEGQIGRTKGLGARTERTIREGLAQLDVYAGRFPLGTTLVIANRLLELLRARGVPRVSLAGSLLRWTETVGNIDLLASGPDPSAILDAFGALPPVATIAAREADTIAVILADGLEARLTVVAPERWGTALVARSSTEGHRAALRELATARGLGDPFTQAFDTEADFYAALGLPLLPPELREGRGEVAAARDGRLPRLITRADLRGDFHSHSTWSDGSATIAQMAEAAIARGYAYLGVSDHTHSLAITGGLDETRIREQWREIDRLNAELA
;
A
#
# COMPACT_ATOMS: atom_id res chain seq x y z
N MET A 1 -56.01 -26.50 -30.97
CA MET A 1 -55.26 -27.53 -30.29
C MET A 1 -53.77 -27.16 -30.53
N GLY A 2 -53.04 -26.47 -29.72
CA GLY A 2 -52.96 -26.37 -28.28
C GLY A 2 -51.76 -27.18 -27.87
N ALA A 3 -50.64 -26.61 -27.60
CA ALA A 3 -49.73 -27.04 -26.54
C ALA A 3 -48.73 -25.94 -26.33
N ASN A 4 -48.90 -25.32 -25.22
CA ASN A 4 -48.04 -24.31 -24.62
C ASN A 4 -46.94 -25.07 -23.87
N ASP A 5 -45.69 -24.99 -24.26
CA ASP A 5 -44.58 -25.57 -23.50
C ASP A 5 -43.81 -24.45 -22.82
N GLY A 6 -44.07 -24.27 -21.54
CA GLY A 6 -43.46 -23.30 -20.66
C GLY A 6 -42.07 -23.67 -20.29
N ALA A 7 -41.08 -22.98 -20.85
CA ALA A 7 -39.73 -23.02 -20.41
C ALA A 7 -39.62 -22.40 -19.00
N LYS A 8 -39.43 -23.22 -17.98
CA LYS A 8 -39.04 -22.82 -16.63
C LYS A 8 -37.63 -22.26 -16.69
N THR A 9 -37.48 -20.96 -16.57
CA THR A 9 -36.23 -20.29 -16.21
C THR A 9 -35.87 -20.68 -14.78
N SER A 10 -34.89 -21.59 -14.66
CA SER A 10 -34.26 -21.86 -13.38
C SER A 10 -33.44 -20.65 -12.97
N HIS A 11 -33.94 -19.94 -11.95
CA HIS A 11 -33.10 -19.01 -11.20
C HIS A 11 -32.01 -19.82 -10.52
N SER A 12 -30.76 -19.57 -10.90
CA SER A 12 -29.60 -20.02 -10.15
C SER A 12 -29.56 -19.23 -8.84
N GLU A 13 -30.01 -19.87 -7.76
CA GLU A 13 -29.84 -19.37 -6.40
C GLU A 13 -28.36 -19.29 -6.06
N GLY A 14 -27.93 -18.06 -5.62
CA GLY A 14 -26.97 -17.79 -4.59
C GLY A 14 -25.67 -18.59 -4.56
N ALA A 15 -24.62 -18.10 -5.22
CA ALA A 15 -23.27 -18.31 -4.70
C ALA A 15 -23.22 -17.63 -3.31
N SER A 16 -23.08 -18.41 -2.24
CA SER A 16 -22.92 -17.91 -0.88
C SER A 16 -21.65 -17.06 -0.85
N ASP A 17 -21.83 -15.76 -0.61
CA ASP A 17 -20.75 -14.76 -0.53
C ASP A 17 -19.98 -14.96 0.78
N THR A 18 -19.17 -16.04 0.84
CA THR A 18 -18.35 -16.36 2.01
C THR A 18 -17.28 -15.30 2.15
N PRO A 19 -17.23 -14.55 3.27
CA PRO A 19 -16.30 -13.44 3.41
C PRO A 19 -14.85 -13.92 3.36
N THR A 20 -14.00 -13.17 2.65
CA THR A 20 -12.55 -13.44 2.55
C THR A 20 -11.86 -13.16 3.90
N ASN A 21 -10.66 -13.74 4.10
CA ASN A 21 -9.85 -13.46 5.29
C ASN A 21 -9.62 -11.94 5.47
N HIS A 22 -9.39 -11.21 4.38
CA HIS A 22 -9.20 -9.76 4.40
C HIS A 22 -10.48 -9.01 4.82
N ALA A 23 -11.67 -9.45 4.36
CA ALA A 23 -12.95 -8.87 4.76
C ALA A 23 -13.21 -9.09 6.25
N ILE A 24 -12.95 -10.30 6.76
CA ILE A 24 -13.06 -10.61 8.19
C ILE A 24 -12.10 -9.76 9.02
N ALA A 25 -10.83 -9.69 8.59
CA ALA A 25 -9.81 -8.88 9.26
C ALA A 25 -10.17 -7.38 9.26
N ALA A 26 -10.79 -6.86 8.20
CA ALA A 26 -11.25 -5.47 8.14
C ALA A 26 -12.33 -5.18 9.20
N LEU A 27 -13.29 -6.06 9.38
CA LEU A 27 -14.34 -5.91 10.40
C LEU A 27 -13.77 -5.97 11.83
N LEU A 28 -12.77 -6.84 12.08
CA LEU A 28 -12.10 -6.91 13.36
C LEU A 28 -11.29 -5.63 13.66
N ARG A 29 -10.61 -5.06 12.65
CA ARG A 29 -9.88 -3.77 12.78
C ARG A 29 -10.84 -2.62 13.03
N GLU A 30 -11.93 -2.53 12.27
CA GLU A 30 -12.95 -1.51 12.46
C GLU A 30 -13.50 -1.55 13.89
N TYR A 31 -13.79 -2.74 14.41
CA TYR A 31 -14.26 -2.87 15.79
C TYR A 31 -13.19 -2.43 16.80
N ALA A 32 -11.93 -2.79 16.59
CA ALA A 32 -10.83 -2.33 17.43
C ALA A 32 -10.72 -0.80 17.45
N ASP A 33 -10.87 -0.15 16.29
CA ASP A 33 -10.83 1.30 16.16
C ASP A 33 -12.03 1.98 16.85
N LEU A 34 -13.23 1.41 16.74
CA LEU A 34 -14.40 1.89 17.45
C LEU A 34 -14.28 1.71 18.97
N LEU A 35 -13.69 0.61 19.44
CA LEU A 35 -13.39 0.42 20.88
C LEU A 35 -12.39 1.48 21.39
N GLU A 36 -11.39 1.82 20.61
CA GLU A 36 -10.40 2.85 20.98
C GLU A 36 -11.04 4.24 20.98
N LEU A 37 -11.89 4.57 20.00
CA LEU A 37 -12.68 5.81 19.96
C LEU A 37 -13.57 5.96 21.20
N ARG A 38 -14.09 4.86 21.74
CA ARG A 38 -14.89 4.82 22.98
C ARG A 38 -14.06 4.85 24.27
N GLY A 39 -12.73 4.88 24.15
CA GLY A 39 -11.85 4.84 25.32
C GLY A 39 -11.82 3.49 26.06
N GLU A 40 -12.19 2.41 25.38
CA GLU A 40 -12.16 1.06 25.91
C GLU A 40 -10.72 0.60 26.23
N SER A 41 -10.60 -0.48 26.98
CA SER A 41 -9.32 -1.03 27.42
C SER A 41 -8.36 -1.29 26.24
N ALA A 42 -7.14 -0.76 26.31
CA ALA A 42 -6.08 -0.97 25.32
C ALA A 42 -5.76 -2.47 25.10
N PHE A 43 -5.93 -3.29 26.12
CA PHE A 43 -5.75 -4.74 26.02
C PHE A 43 -6.79 -5.39 25.08
N ARG A 44 -8.06 -4.97 25.19
CA ARG A 44 -9.14 -5.47 24.34
C ARG A 44 -8.93 -5.04 22.90
N THR A 45 -8.62 -3.76 22.67
CA THR A 45 -8.30 -3.20 21.35
C THR A 45 -7.15 -3.94 20.68
N ALA A 46 -6.02 -4.14 21.42
CA ALA A 46 -4.86 -4.85 20.92
C ALA A 46 -5.17 -6.33 20.58
N ALA A 47 -6.04 -7.00 21.34
CA ALA A 47 -6.43 -8.38 21.04
C ALA A 47 -7.15 -8.49 19.70
N TYR A 48 -8.10 -7.57 19.39
CA TYR A 48 -8.77 -7.56 18.09
C TYR A 48 -7.83 -7.21 16.93
N ARG A 49 -6.87 -6.28 17.12
CA ARG A 49 -5.86 -5.95 16.11
C ARG A 49 -4.96 -7.15 15.80
N ARG A 50 -4.42 -7.82 16.83
CA ARG A 50 -3.61 -9.05 16.64
C ARG A 50 -4.40 -10.15 15.94
N GLY A 51 -5.65 -10.37 16.34
CA GLY A 51 -6.54 -11.32 15.67
C GLY A 51 -6.74 -10.97 14.19
N ALA A 52 -6.97 -9.69 13.87
CA ALA A 52 -7.13 -9.23 12.49
C ALA A 52 -5.86 -9.46 11.65
N GLU A 53 -4.68 -9.21 12.22
CA GLU A 53 -3.39 -9.46 11.55
C GLU A 53 -3.18 -10.95 11.29
N ALA A 54 -3.43 -11.80 12.29
CA ALA A 54 -3.31 -13.24 12.17
C ALA A 54 -4.25 -13.81 11.08
N ILE A 55 -5.50 -13.33 11.03
CA ILE A 55 -6.49 -13.74 10.02
C ILE A 55 -6.10 -13.27 8.62
N ALA A 56 -5.65 -12.03 8.48
CA ALA A 56 -5.23 -11.49 7.17
C ALA A 56 -4.03 -12.26 6.59
N ALA A 57 -3.12 -12.74 7.44
CA ALA A 57 -1.92 -13.49 7.05
C ALA A 57 -2.17 -14.99 6.85
N HIS A 58 -3.35 -15.52 7.25
CA HIS A 58 -3.62 -16.96 7.22
C HIS A 58 -3.85 -17.46 5.79
N GLU A 59 -3.17 -18.57 5.43
CA GLU A 59 -3.18 -19.10 4.04
C GLU A 59 -4.52 -19.72 3.64
N ARG A 60 -5.24 -20.35 4.61
CA ARG A 60 -6.53 -21.00 4.34
C ARG A 60 -7.69 -20.03 4.57
N PRO A 61 -8.82 -20.17 3.83
CA PRO A 61 -10.05 -19.41 4.12
C PRO A 61 -10.55 -19.70 5.54
N VAL A 62 -10.44 -18.72 6.44
CA VAL A 62 -10.79 -18.90 7.87
C VAL A 62 -12.30 -19.00 8.10
N ALA A 63 -13.12 -18.52 7.18
CA ALA A 63 -14.57 -18.65 7.23
C ALA A 63 -15.05 -20.12 7.17
N ALA A 64 -14.22 -21.03 6.67
CA ALA A 64 -14.51 -22.46 6.61
C ALA A 64 -14.00 -23.25 7.84
N LEU A 65 -13.28 -22.60 8.75
CA LEU A 65 -12.69 -23.25 9.93
C LEU A 65 -13.68 -23.32 11.09
N SER A 66 -13.64 -24.40 11.86
CA SER A 66 -14.35 -24.52 13.11
C SER A 66 -13.78 -23.58 14.19
N ALA A 67 -14.56 -23.29 15.22
CA ALA A 67 -14.10 -22.47 16.34
C ALA A 67 -12.85 -23.07 17.06
N ALA A 68 -12.68 -24.39 17.06
CA ALA A 68 -11.52 -25.06 17.64
C ALA A 68 -10.25 -24.85 16.77
N GLU A 69 -10.38 -24.97 15.45
CA GLU A 69 -9.30 -24.70 14.51
C GLU A 69 -8.87 -23.24 14.54
N LEU A 70 -9.83 -22.30 14.61
CA LEU A 70 -9.55 -20.88 14.76
C LEU A 70 -8.74 -20.53 16.02
N GLN A 71 -9.05 -21.19 17.14
CA GLN A 71 -8.28 -21.02 18.39
C GLN A 71 -6.83 -21.57 18.31
N GLY A 72 -6.55 -22.43 17.35
CA GLY A 72 -5.19 -22.89 17.04
C GLY A 72 -4.33 -21.84 16.31
N ILE A 73 -4.92 -20.75 15.82
CA ILE A 73 -4.20 -19.65 15.17
C ILE A 73 -3.63 -18.73 16.25
N GLU A 74 -2.31 -18.50 16.23
CA GLU A 74 -1.67 -17.58 17.15
C GLU A 74 -2.30 -16.17 17.05
N GLY A 75 -2.65 -15.59 18.19
CA GLY A 75 -3.36 -14.29 18.25
C GLY A 75 -4.89 -14.39 18.21
N VAL A 76 -5.48 -15.58 18.00
CA VAL A 76 -6.92 -15.80 17.96
C VAL A 76 -7.39 -16.55 19.21
N GLY A 77 -7.82 -15.81 20.22
CA GLY A 77 -8.42 -16.38 21.42
C GLY A 77 -9.87 -16.82 21.22
N LYS A 78 -10.45 -17.52 22.23
CA LYS A 78 -11.84 -18.02 22.20
C LYS A 78 -12.88 -16.96 21.80
N GLY A 79 -12.76 -15.73 22.29
CA GLY A 79 -13.70 -14.65 21.97
C GLY A 79 -13.62 -14.21 20.50
N ILE A 80 -12.41 -14.09 19.96
CA ILE A 80 -12.19 -13.71 18.55
C ILE A 80 -12.61 -14.85 17.62
N ALA A 81 -12.34 -16.11 17.98
CA ALA A 81 -12.82 -17.26 17.21
C ALA A 81 -14.35 -17.28 17.08
N ALA A 82 -15.07 -17.00 18.16
CA ALA A 82 -16.54 -16.91 18.13
C ALA A 82 -17.03 -15.77 17.21
N VAL A 83 -16.37 -14.62 17.26
CA VAL A 83 -16.67 -13.47 16.38
C VAL A 83 -16.42 -13.82 14.91
N ILE A 84 -15.32 -14.50 14.59
CA ILE A 84 -15.02 -14.93 13.22
C ILE A 84 -16.11 -15.87 12.68
N VAL A 85 -16.56 -16.83 13.48
CA VAL A 85 -17.68 -17.73 13.11
C VAL A 85 -18.95 -16.94 12.84
N GLU A 86 -19.27 -15.94 13.69
CA GLU A 86 -20.44 -15.08 13.48
C GLU A 86 -20.32 -14.26 12.19
N ILE A 87 -19.15 -13.67 11.92
CA ILE A 87 -18.90 -12.95 10.66
C ILE A 87 -19.04 -13.86 9.45
N ALA A 88 -18.53 -15.10 9.52
CA ALA A 88 -18.65 -16.07 8.43
C ALA A 88 -20.11 -16.42 8.11
N GLN A 89 -20.99 -16.40 9.11
CA GLN A 89 -22.42 -16.73 8.98
C GLN A 89 -23.29 -15.52 8.60
N ARG A 90 -22.98 -14.32 9.11
CA ARG A 90 -23.84 -13.13 9.03
C ARG A 90 -23.21 -11.98 8.24
N GLY A 91 -21.96 -12.06 7.87
CA GLY A 91 -21.21 -10.94 7.26
C GLY A 91 -20.85 -9.82 8.23
N THR A 92 -21.25 -9.92 9.51
CA THR A 92 -21.03 -8.94 10.58
C THR A 92 -21.11 -9.63 11.95
N PHE A 93 -21.00 -8.88 13.05
CA PHE A 93 -21.21 -9.42 14.41
C PHE A 93 -21.82 -8.37 15.35
N GLY A 94 -22.59 -8.84 16.34
CA GLY A 94 -23.42 -8.00 17.21
C GLY A 94 -22.67 -6.83 17.86
N PRO A 95 -21.54 -7.05 18.57
CA PRO A 95 -20.79 -5.95 19.18
C PRO A 95 -20.31 -4.86 18.23
N LEU A 96 -20.01 -5.18 16.96
CA LEU A 96 -19.66 -4.19 15.94
C LEU A 96 -20.89 -3.35 15.55
N GLU A 97 -22.03 -4.00 15.36
CA GLU A 97 -23.29 -3.32 15.05
C GLU A 97 -23.70 -2.35 16.16
N GLU A 98 -23.58 -2.76 17.42
CA GLU A 98 -23.82 -1.90 18.57
C GLU A 98 -22.83 -0.72 18.62
N ALA A 99 -21.53 -0.97 18.36
CA ALA A 99 -20.52 0.08 18.36
C ALA A 99 -20.78 1.13 17.27
N ARG A 100 -21.21 0.71 16.07
CA ARG A 100 -21.59 1.59 14.95
C ARG A 100 -22.79 2.48 15.25
N GLN A 101 -23.70 2.03 16.13
CA GLN A 101 -24.85 2.85 16.58
C GLN A 101 -24.42 3.99 17.50
N ILE A 102 -23.33 3.82 18.25
CA ILE A 102 -22.82 4.82 19.21
C ILE A 102 -21.90 5.84 18.52
N ILE A 103 -20.96 5.35 17.72
CA ILE A 103 -20.04 6.19 16.95
C ILE A 103 -20.06 5.71 15.49
N PRO A 104 -20.47 6.56 14.54
CA PRO A 104 -20.43 6.19 13.13
C PRO A 104 -19.01 5.80 12.69
N ALA A 105 -18.89 4.72 11.93
CA ALA A 105 -17.58 4.24 11.42
C ALA A 105 -16.83 5.31 10.59
N SER A 106 -17.57 6.26 10.02
CA SER A 106 -17.00 7.39 9.29
C SER A 106 -16.09 8.29 10.14
N VAL A 107 -16.28 8.33 11.47
CA VAL A 107 -15.44 9.09 12.42
C VAL A 107 -14.01 8.53 12.47
N ILE A 108 -13.83 7.22 12.26
CA ILE A 108 -12.51 6.59 12.15
C ILE A 108 -11.67 7.27 11.05
N ARG A 109 -12.30 7.71 9.96
CA ARG A 109 -11.61 8.38 8.86
C ARG A 109 -10.91 9.69 9.26
N PHE A 110 -11.27 10.29 10.39
CA PHE A 110 -10.55 11.47 10.89
C PHE A 110 -9.13 11.14 11.33
N THR A 111 -8.85 9.90 11.70
CA THR A 111 -7.48 9.47 12.06
C THR A 111 -6.53 9.42 10.86
N ALA A 112 -7.06 9.46 9.64
CA ALA A 112 -6.25 9.62 8.43
C ALA A 112 -5.72 11.07 8.25
N ILE A 113 -6.27 12.04 9.00
CA ILE A 113 -5.78 13.42 8.99
C ILE A 113 -4.46 13.48 9.77
N PRO A 114 -3.34 13.91 9.16
CA PRO A 114 -2.07 14.06 9.86
C PRO A 114 -2.19 14.88 11.15
N GLY A 115 -1.74 14.33 12.26
CA GLY A 115 -1.83 14.97 13.57
C GLY A 115 -3.17 14.81 14.30
N VAL A 116 -4.15 14.11 13.71
CA VAL A 116 -5.42 13.78 14.37
C VAL A 116 -5.39 12.31 14.81
N GLY A 117 -5.14 12.08 16.08
CA GLY A 117 -5.24 10.76 16.69
C GLY A 117 -6.69 10.40 17.08
N VAL A 118 -6.89 9.13 17.47
CA VAL A 118 -8.19 8.56 17.85
C VAL A 118 -8.92 9.40 18.91
N LYS A 119 -8.20 9.88 19.94
CA LYS A 119 -8.78 10.76 20.99
C LYS A 119 -9.30 12.07 20.44
N THR A 120 -8.60 12.66 19.47
CA THR A 120 -9.03 13.90 18.84
C THR A 120 -10.24 13.66 17.95
N ALA A 121 -10.26 12.54 17.19
CA ALA A 121 -11.39 12.14 16.37
C ALA A 121 -12.67 11.92 17.20
N ALA A 122 -12.57 11.21 18.32
CA ALA A 122 -13.69 11.04 19.26
C ALA A 122 -14.22 12.36 19.76
N ARG A 123 -13.34 13.29 20.20
CA ARG A 123 -13.73 14.61 20.71
C ARG A 123 -14.36 15.51 19.65
N LEU A 124 -13.94 15.42 18.39
CA LEU A 124 -14.59 16.14 17.29
C LEU A 124 -16.02 15.67 17.12
N TYR A 125 -16.27 14.37 17.17
CA TYR A 125 -17.62 13.82 17.13
C TYR A 125 -18.45 14.22 18.35
N GLU A 126 -17.93 14.03 19.55
CA GLU A 126 -18.64 14.30 20.81
C GLU A 126 -18.99 15.78 20.99
N LEU A 127 -18.06 16.69 20.66
CA LEU A 127 -18.22 18.12 20.96
C LEU A 127 -18.85 18.93 19.83
N LEU A 128 -18.70 18.48 18.57
CA LEU A 128 -19.20 19.18 17.39
C LEU A 128 -20.28 18.40 16.64
N GLY A 129 -20.48 17.12 16.94
CA GLY A 129 -21.42 16.25 16.21
C GLY A 129 -20.98 15.95 14.77
N VAL A 130 -19.74 16.27 14.41
CA VAL A 130 -19.22 16.02 13.04
C VAL A 130 -18.87 14.56 12.88
N ALA A 131 -19.44 13.90 11.86
CA ALA A 131 -19.26 12.48 11.59
C ALA A 131 -18.60 12.20 10.22
N THR A 132 -18.48 13.21 9.35
CA THR A 132 -17.87 13.06 8.01
C THR A 132 -16.78 14.09 7.77
N LEU A 133 -15.87 13.82 6.83
CA LEU A 133 -14.83 14.77 6.44
C LEU A 133 -15.41 16.08 5.90
N ASP A 134 -16.53 16.03 5.19
CA ASP A 134 -17.18 17.24 4.65
C ASP A 134 -17.75 18.10 5.78
N GLN A 135 -18.40 17.49 6.79
CA GLN A 135 -18.84 18.21 7.99
C GLN A 135 -17.65 18.81 8.76
N LEU A 136 -16.54 18.08 8.84
CA LEU A 136 -15.31 18.59 9.49
C LEU A 136 -14.71 19.76 8.73
N ARG A 137 -14.70 19.74 7.39
CA ARG A 137 -14.28 20.88 6.54
C ARG A 137 -15.17 22.11 6.76
N ALA A 138 -16.48 21.91 6.81
CA ALA A 138 -17.42 22.99 7.10
C ALA A 138 -17.14 23.60 8.48
N ALA A 139 -16.98 22.78 9.51
CA ALA A 139 -16.65 23.22 10.86
C ALA A 139 -15.31 23.97 10.96
N ASP A 140 -14.29 23.57 10.19
CA ASP A 140 -13.02 24.31 10.07
C ASP A 140 -13.21 25.66 9.38
N THR A 141 -13.90 25.70 8.25
CA THR A 141 -14.17 26.92 7.48
C THR A 141 -14.94 27.95 8.31
N GLU A 142 -15.90 27.51 9.13
CA GLU A 142 -16.69 28.33 10.02
C GLU A 142 -15.96 28.69 11.33
N GLY A 143 -14.74 28.18 11.55
CA GLY A 143 -13.94 28.40 12.76
C GLY A 143 -14.58 27.81 14.02
N GLN A 144 -15.44 26.79 13.90
CA GLN A 144 -16.12 26.16 15.03
C GLN A 144 -15.13 25.38 15.92
N ILE A 145 -14.12 24.75 15.31
CA ILE A 145 -13.14 23.91 16.01
C ILE A 145 -12.36 24.73 17.04
N GLY A 146 -11.83 25.87 16.61
CA GLY A 146 -11.02 26.76 17.47
C GLY A 146 -11.79 27.39 18.63
N ARG A 147 -13.10 27.62 18.43
CA ARG A 147 -14.00 28.21 19.43
C ARG A 147 -14.58 27.19 20.41
N THR A 148 -14.49 25.91 20.09
CA THR A 148 -15.04 24.84 20.94
C THR A 148 -14.15 24.58 22.13
N LYS A 149 -14.71 24.74 23.35
CA LYS A 149 -14.00 24.44 24.60
C LYS A 149 -13.54 22.97 24.58
N GLY A 150 -12.24 22.81 24.72
CA GLY A 150 -11.63 21.48 24.73
C GLY A 150 -10.91 21.09 23.42
N LEU A 151 -11.12 21.80 22.29
CA LEU A 151 -10.38 21.62 21.04
C LEU A 151 -9.31 22.72 20.89
N GLY A 152 -9.72 23.95 20.64
CA GLY A 152 -8.85 25.14 20.62
C GLY A 152 -8.11 25.34 19.28
N ALA A 153 -7.50 26.54 19.13
CA ALA A 153 -6.88 27.01 17.89
C ALA A 153 -5.73 26.13 17.36
N ARG A 154 -5.00 25.46 18.26
CA ARG A 154 -3.93 24.53 17.84
C ARG A 154 -4.51 23.32 17.13
N THR A 155 -5.57 22.72 17.66
CA THR A 155 -6.27 21.59 17.05
C THR A 155 -6.86 21.98 15.70
N GLU A 156 -7.50 23.16 15.61
CA GLU A 156 -8.03 23.70 14.36
C GLU A 156 -6.95 23.82 13.29
N ARG A 157 -5.79 24.40 13.64
CA ARG A 157 -4.66 24.52 12.72
C ARG A 157 -4.18 23.15 12.23
N THR A 158 -3.98 22.19 13.15
CA THR A 158 -3.56 20.82 12.81
C THR A 158 -4.57 20.16 11.86
N ILE A 159 -5.87 20.32 12.11
CA ILE A 159 -6.92 19.77 11.25
C ILE A 159 -6.91 20.43 9.89
N ARG A 160 -6.80 21.76 9.82
CA ARG A 160 -6.74 22.51 8.55
C ARG A 160 -5.55 22.10 7.69
N GLU A 161 -4.36 22.04 8.28
CA GLU A 161 -3.14 21.59 7.60
C GLU A 161 -3.26 20.12 7.15
N GLY A 162 -3.79 19.26 8.01
CA GLY A 162 -3.99 17.86 7.69
C GLY A 162 -5.07 17.62 6.63
N LEU A 163 -6.17 18.36 6.64
CA LEU A 163 -7.20 18.31 5.58
C LEU A 163 -6.62 18.75 4.23
N ALA A 164 -5.81 19.82 4.22
CA ALA A 164 -5.13 20.26 3.00
C ALA A 164 -4.18 19.19 2.46
N GLN A 165 -3.47 18.48 3.35
CA GLN A 165 -2.63 17.33 2.95
C GLN A 165 -3.47 16.17 2.41
N LEU A 166 -4.60 15.84 3.05
CA LEU A 166 -5.51 14.81 2.53
C LEU A 166 -6.02 15.15 1.12
N ASP A 167 -6.27 16.44 0.82
CA ASP A 167 -6.71 16.85 -0.52
C ASP A 167 -5.61 16.64 -1.56
N VAL A 168 -4.35 16.93 -1.20
CA VAL A 168 -3.19 16.65 -2.06
C VAL A 168 -3.04 15.16 -2.34
N TYR A 169 -3.37 14.32 -1.34
CA TYR A 169 -3.27 12.84 -1.45
C TYR A 169 -4.62 12.17 -1.75
N ALA A 170 -5.70 12.92 -1.98
CA ALA A 170 -7.01 12.34 -2.30
C ALA A 170 -6.93 11.43 -3.53
N GLY A 171 -7.30 10.17 -3.37
CA GLY A 171 -7.16 9.16 -4.41
C GLY A 171 -5.72 8.71 -4.69
N ARG A 172 -4.77 9.01 -3.81
CA ARG A 172 -3.39 8.54 -3.91
C ARG A 172 -3.06 7.57 -2.78
N PHE A 173 -2.20 6.61 -3.08
CA PHE A 173 -1.82 5.51 -2.20
C PHE A 173 -0.31 5.54 -1.92
N PRO A 174 0.15 5.16 -0.71
CA PRO A 174 1.59 5.08 -0.41
C PRO A 174 2.30 4.11 -1.34
N LEU A 175 3.50 4.49 -1.82
CA LEU A 175 4.31 3.67 -2.73
C LEU A 175 4.54 2.26 -2.18
N GLY A 176 4.94 2.13 -0.90
CA GLY A 176 5.30 0.83 -0.32
C GLY A 176 4.15 -0.18 -0.37
N THR A 177 2.94 0.24 0.00
CA THR A 177 1.74 -0.62 -0.06
C THR A 177 1.38 -0.98 -1.50
N THR A 178 1.39 0.02 -2.39
CA THR A 178 1.01 -0.16 -3.79
C THR A 178 2.01 -1.03 -4.54
N LEU A 179 3.30 -0.92 -4.23
CA LEU A 179 4.36 -1.72 -4.86
C LEU A 179 4.20 -3.21 -4.58
N VAL A 180 3.76 -3.60 -3.37
CA VAL A 180 3.47 -5.00 -3.02
C VAL A 180 2.36 -5.56 -3.92
N ILE A 181 1.27 -4.80 -4.07
CA ILE A 181 0.13 -5.18 -4.93
C ILE A 181 0.56 -5.26 -6.40
N ALA A 182 1.28 -4.25 -6.88
CA ALA A 182 1.74 -4.18 -8.27
C ALA A 182 2.69 -5.34 -8.61
N ASN A 183 3.64 -5.68 -7.74
CA ASN A 183 4.51 -6.83 -7.92
C ASN A 183 3.72 -8.14 -7.96
N ARG A 184 2.69 -8.29 -7.14
CA ARG A 184 1.81 -9.46 -7.19
C ARG A 184 1.08 -9.57 -8.52
N LEU A 185 0.59 -8.47 -9.08
CA LEU A 185 -0.01 -8.46 -10.43
C LEU A 185 1.00 -8.88 -11.51
N LEU A 186 2.25 -8.40 -11.44
CA LEU A 186 3.31 -8.81 -12.36
C LEU A 186 3.61 -10.32 -12.28
N GLU A 187 3.70 -10.88 -11.08
CA GLU A 187 3.90 -12.32 -10.86
C GLU A 187 2.77 -13.14 -11.48
N LEU A 188 1.52 -12.74 -11.24
CA LEU A 188 0.34 -13.42 -11.77
C LEU A 188 0.29 -13.37 -13.30
N LEU A 189 0.66 -12.24 -13.93
CA LEU A 189 0.76 -12.14 -15.39
C LEU A 189 1.87 -13.05 -15.96
N ARG A 190 3.05 -13.07 -15.30
CA ARG A 190 4.13 -13.97 -15.69
C ARG A 190 3.73 -15.44 -15.58
N ALA A 191 3.03 -15.81 -14.51
CA ALA A 191 2.50 -17.17 -14.32
C ALA A 191 1.46 -17.56 -15.38
N ARG A 192 0.80 -16.59 -16.04
CA ARG A 192 -0.09 -16.81 -17.18
C ARG A 192 0.61 -16.76 -18.53
N GLY A 193 1.94 -16.75 -18.54
CA GLY A 193 2.74 -16.82 -19.76
C GLY A 193 2.89 -15.51 -20.50
N VAL A 194 2.61 -14.34 -19.89
CA VAL A 194 2.89 -13.03 -20.49
C VAL A 194 4.41 -12.85 -20.58
N PRO A 195 5.01 -12.78 -21.79
CA PRO A 195 6.45 -12.92 -21.95
C PRO A 195 7.24 -11.69 -21.47
N ARG A 196 6.64 -10.49 -21.57
CA ARG A 196 7.28 -9.25 -21.15
C ARG A 196 6.26 -8.38 -20.41
N VAL A 197 6.51 -8.08 -19.14
CA VAL A 197 5.66 -7.21 -18.32
C VAL A 197 6.50 -6.42 -17.32
N SER A 198 6.16 -5.14 -17.11
CA SER A 198 6.85 -4.22 -16.22
C SER A 198 5.89 -3.26 -15.54
N LEU A 199 6.34 -2.69 -14.42
CA LEU A 199 5.77 -1.47 -13.87
C LEU A 199 5.94 -0.32 -14.87
N ALA A 200 5.06 0.66 -14.79
CA ALA A 200 5.14 1.92 -15.53
C ALA A 200 4.67 3.08 -14.62
N GLY A 201 4.49 4.24 -15.18
CA GLY A 201 3.91 5.39 -14.47
C GLY A 201 4.74 5.86 -13.28
N SER A 202 4.03 6.34 -12.28
CA SER A 202 4.61 6.88 -11.04
C SER A 202 5.28 5.80 -10.18
N LEU A 203 4.82 4.54 -10.26
CA LEU A 203 5.46 3.41 -9.58
C LEU A 203 6.90 3.20 -10.05
N LEU A 204 7.14 3.26 -11.36
CA LEU A 204 8.50 3.08 -11.90
C LEU A 204 9.41 4.26 -11.56
N ARG A 205 8.85 5.46 -11.33
CA ARG A 205 9.60 6.64 -10.89
C ARG A 205 9.85 6.70 -9.37
N TRP A 206 9.35 5.72 -8.61
CA TRP A 206 9.48 5.69 -7.16
C TRP A 206 8.91 6.94 -6.47
N THR A 207 7.79 7.47 -6.97
CA THR A 207 7.13 8.60 -6.32
C THR A 207 6.53 8.15 -4.98
N GLU A 208 6.59 9.03 -3.99
CA GLU A 208 6.17 8.77 -2.60
C GLU A 208 4.72 8.24 -2.50
N THR A 209 3.85 8.74 -3.38
CA THR A 209 2.48 8.26 -3.53
C THR A 209 2.12 8.09 -5.00
N VAL A 210 1.18 7.19 -5.29
CA VAL A 210 0.70 6.87 -6.64
C VAL A 210 -0.82 6.97 -6.70
N GLY A 211 -1.37 7.38 -7.85
CA GLY A 211 -2.83 7.46 -8.06
C GLY A 211 -3.43 6.14 -8.52
N ASN A 212 -2.67 5.34 -9.23
CA ASN A 212 -3.07 4.06 -9.81
C ASN A 212 -1.84 3.18 -10.02
N ILE A 213 -2.06 1.91 -10.35
CA ILE A 213 -1.02 0.99 -10.82
C ILE A 213 -1.01 1.01 -12.34
N ASP A 214 0.05 1.57 -12.95
CA ASP A 214 0.29 1.46 -14.38
C ASP A 214 1.25 0.30 -14.67
N LEU A 215 0.83 -0.60 -15.58
CA LEU A 215 1.61 -1.73 -16.06
C LEU A 215 1.76 -1.65 -17.59
N LEU A 216 2.87 -2.11 -18.08
CA LEU A 216 3.14 -2.30 -19.51
C LEU A 216 3.37 -3.77 -19.79
N ALA A 217 2.76 -4.31 -20.85
CA ALA A 217 3.00 -5.66 -21.32
C ALA A 217 3.30 -5.68 -22.81
N SER A 218 3.94 -6.75 -23.26
CA SER A 218 4.14 -7.05 -24.68
C SER A 218 4.07 -8.55 -24.92
N GLY A 219 3.48 -8.94 -26.03
CA GLY A 219 3.36 -10.35 -26.45
C GLY A 219 2.61 -10.49 -27.76
N PRO A 220 2.52 -11.72 -28.30
CA PRO A 220 1.98 -11.98 -29.64
C PRO A 220 0.47 -11.77 -29.75
N ASP A 221 -0.28 -11.87 -28.67
CA ASP A 221 -1.73 -11.69 -28.65
C ASP A 221 -2.13 -10.66 -27.59
N PRO A 222 -2.26 -9.39 -27.95
CA PRO A 222 -2.66 -8.33 -27.04
C PRO A 222 -4.01 -8.58 -26.36
N SER A 223 -5.00 -9.11 -27.11
CA SER A 223 -6.34 -9.36 -26.56
C SER A 223 -6.30 -10.42 -25.46
N ALA A 224 -5.60 -11.53 -25.69
CA ALA A 224 -5.44 -12.58 -24.69
C ALA A 224 -4.72 -12.07 -23.42
N ILE A 225 -3.74 -11.17 -23.56
CA ILE A 225 -3.05 -10.57 -22.42
C ILE A 225 -3.98 -9.68 -21.61
N LEU A 226 -4.80 -8.84 -22.27
CA LEU A 226 -5.81 -8.00 -21.62
C LEU A 226 -6.87 -8.85 -20.91
N ASP A 227 -7.35 -9.93 -21.55
CA ASP A 227 -8.30 -10.87 -20.94
C ASP A 227 -7.70 -11.57 -19.72
N ALA A 228 -6.45 -12.01 -19.83
CA ALA A 228 -5.74 -12.63 -18.72
C ALA A 228 -5.60 -11.67 -17.53
N PHE A 229 -5.37 -10.38 -17.77
CA PHE A 229 -5.29 -9.37 -16.71
C PHE A 229 -6.66 -9.12 -16.06
N GLY A 230 -7.72 -8.94 -16.86
CA GLY A 230 -9.08 -8.74 -16.36
C GLY A 230 -9.62 -9.92 -15.54
N ALA A 231 -9.08 -11.13 -15.78
CA ALA A 231 -9.44 -12.34 -15.04
C ALA A 231 -8.50 -12.68 -13.88
N LEU A 232 -7.63 -11.75 -13.43
CA LEU A 232 -6.79 -11.97 -12.25
C LEU A 232 -7.61 -11.99 -10.96
N PRO A 233 -7.29 -12.85 -9.97
CA PRO A 233 -8.04 -12.94 -8.72
C PRO A 233 -8.20 -11.62 -7.95
N PRO A 234 -7.22 -10.68 -7.94
CA PRO A 234 -7.38 -9.39 -7.28
C PRO A 234 -8.34 -8.42 -7.96
N VAL A 235 -8.77 -8.69 -9.21
CA VAL A 235 -9.66 -7.80 -9.96
C VAL A 235 -11.10 -7.98 -9.49
N ALA A 236 -11.71 -6.89 -9.03
CA ALA A 236 -13.13 -6.85 -8.64
C ALA A 236 -14.03 -6.52 -9.85
N THR A 237 -13.66 -5.50 -10.64
CA THR A 237 -14.43 -5.09 -11.82
C THR A 237 -13.52 -4.55 -12.92
N ILE A 238 -13.98 -4.65 -14.18
CA ILE A 238 -13.37 -3.96 -15.33
C ILE A 238 -13.99 -2.58 -15.42
N ALA A 239 -13.18 -1.53 -15.27
CA ALA A 239 -13.62 -0.15 -15.35
C ALA A 239 -13.69 0.37 -16.81
N ALA A 240 -12.70 -0.02 -17.62
CA ALA A 240 -12.64 0.34 -19.05
C ALA A 240 -11.83 -0.69 -19.82
N ARG A 241 -12.16 -0.85 -21.10
CA ARG A 241 -11.41 -1.69 -22.05
C ARG A 241 -11.35 -1.03 -23.42
N GLU A 242 -10.15 -0.94 -23.96
CA GLU A 242 -9.83 -0.45 -25.30
C GLU A 242 -9.08 -1.55 -26.08
N ALA A 243 -8.63 -1.25 -27.29
CA ALA A 243 -7.96 -2.23 -28.14
C ALA A 243 -6.61 -2.73 -27.54
N ASP A 244 -5.88 -1.85 -26.87
CA ASP A 244 -4.54 -2.09 -26.34
C ASP A 244 -4.41 -1.80 -24.84
N THR A 245 -5.50 -1.44 -24.18
CA THR A 245 -5.49 -1.04 -22.76
C THR A 245 -6.72 -1.56 -22.03
N ILE A 246 -6.52 -1.98 -20.79
CA ILE A 246 -7.60 -2.31 -19.85
C ILE A 246 -7.35 -1.62 -18.52
N ALA A 247 -8.39 -1.03 -17.96
CA ALA A 247 -8.41 -0.51 -16.59
C ALA A 247 -9.35 -1.35 -15.73
N VAL A 248 -8.89 -1.74 -14.56
CA VAL A 248 -9.63 -2.55 -13.60
C VAL A 248 -9.63 -1.89 -12.23
N ILE A 249 -10.65 -2.16 -11.43
CA ILE A 249 -10.67 -1.84 -10.01
C ILE A 249 -10.35 -3.13 -9.24
N LEU A 250 -9.37 -3.06 -8.38
CA LEU A 250 -9.00 -4.16 -7.50
C LEU A 250 -9.94 -4.25 -6.29
N ALA A 251 -9.90 -5.36 -5.57
CA ALA A 251 -10.78 -5.61 -4.41
C ALA A 251 -10.61 -4.58 -3.27
N ASP A 252 -9.46 -3.90 -3.19
CA ASP A 252 -9.17 -2.82 -2.25
C ASP A 252 -9.55 -1.42 -2.76
N GLY A 253 -10.17 -1.33 -3.95
CA GLY A 253 -10.59 -0.08 -4.59
C GLY A 253 -9.52 0.64 -5.39
N LEU A 254 -8.29 0.12 -5.46
CA LEU A 254 -7.21 0.70 -6.25
C LEU A 254 -7.40 0.42 -7.74
N GLU A 255 -7.28 1.45 -8.58
CA GLU A 255 -7.29 1.27 -10.04
C GLU A 255 -5.94 0.68 -10.51
N ALA A 256 -6.00 -0.33 -11.36
CA ALA A 256 -4.84 -0.84 -12.07
C ALA A 256 -5.10 -0.83 -13.58
N ARG A 257 -4.12 -0.37 -14.35
CA ARG A 257 -4.18 -0.26 -15.81
C ARG A 257 -3.07 -1.05 -16.44
N LEU A 258 -3.40 -1.89 -17.42
CA LEU A 258 -2.44 -2.59 -18.25
C LEU A 258 -2.55 -2.06 -19.68
N THR A 259 -1.40 -1.68 -20.27
CA THR A 259 -1.29 -1.38 -21.69
C THR A 259 -0.42 -2.43 -22.35
N VAL A 260 -0.85 -2.93 -23.50
CA VAL A 260 -0.11 -3.90 -24.32
C VAL A 260 0.44 -3.21 -25.55
N VAL A 261 1.72 -3.39 -25.83
CA VAL A 261 2.42 -2.78 -26.96
C VAL A 261 3.17 -3.82 -27.78
N ALA A 262 3.40 -3.50 -29.04
CA ALA A 262 4.26 -4.30 -29.90
C ALA A 262 5.72 -4.31 -29.34
N PRO A 263 6.44 -5.44 -29.47
CA PRO A 263 7.78 -5.60 -28.89
C PRO A 263 8.76 -4.48 -29.29
N GLU A 264 8.75 -4.10 -30.54
CA GLU A 264 9.60 -3.06 -31.11
C GLU A 264 9.31 -1.65 -30.59
N ARG A 265 8.18 -1.43 -29.94
CA ARG A 265 7.79 -0.17 -29.31
C ARG A 265 7.91 -0.16 -27.79
N TRP A 266 8.45 -1.21 -27.23
CA TRP A 266 8.54 -1.37 -25.77
C TRP A 266 9.28 -0.23 -25.07
N GLY A 267 10.49 0.11 -25.57
CA GLY A 267 11.30 1.19 -25.01
C GLY A 267 10.62 2.55 -25.12
N THR A 268 10.05 2.85 -26.30
CA THR A 268 9.26 4.07 -26.50
C THR A 268 8.09 4.17 -25.53
N ALA A 269 7.32 3.09 -25.40
CA ALA A 269 6.15 3.06 -24.53
C ALA A 269 6.53 3.17 -23.05
N LEU A 270 7.61 2.52 -22.63
CA LEU A 270 8.08 2.56 -21.26
C LEU A 270 8.56 3.99 -20.90
N VAL A 271 9.33 4.65 -21.77
CA VAL A 271 9.69 6.07 -21.58
C VAL A 271 8.45 6.95 -21.54
N ALA A 272 7.54 6.80 -22.50
CA ALA A 272 6.33 7.63 -22.58
C ALA A 272 5.45 7.52 -21.32
N ARG A 273 5.25 6.28 -20.82
CA ARG A 273 4.39 6.02 -19.67
C ARG A 273 5.05 6.26 -18.32
N SER A 274 6.38 6.14 -18.22
CA SER A 274 7.12 6.40 -16.99
C SER A 274 7.67 7.82 -16.87
N SER A 275 7.27 8.74 -17.72
CA SER A 275 7.70 10.13 -17.72
C SER A 275 6.54 11.07 -17.38
N THR A 276 6.82 12.16 -16.69
CA THR A 276 5.87 13.28 -16.55
C THR A 276 5.71 14.01 -17.89
N GLU A 277 4.65 14.82 -18.02
CA GLU A 277 4.48 15.63 -19.25
C GLU A 277 5.63 16.61 -19.45
N GLY A 278 6.16 17.20 -18.35
CA GLY A 278 7.31 18.09 -18.44
C GLY A 278 8.56 17.40 -19.03
N HIS A 279 8.81 16.15 -18.62
CA HIS A 279 9.91 15.36 -19.21
C HIS A 279 9.68 15.06 -20.69
N ARG A 280 8.46 14.63 -21.07
CA ARG A 280 8.12 14.36 -22.47
C ARG A 280 8.24 15.61 -23.34
N ALA A 281 7.78 16.77 -22.85
CA ALA A 281 7.91 18.05 -23.53
C ALA A 281 9.39 18.41 -23.78
N ALA A 282 10.24 18.29 -22.76
CA ALA A 282 11.67 18.57 -22.89
C ALA A 282 12.37 17.65 -23.91
N LEU A 283 11.97 16.38 -24.00
CA LEU A 283 12.49 15.46 -25.03
C LEU A 283 12.02 15.84 -26.44
N ARG A 284 10.75 16.28 -26.62
CA ARG A 284 10.26 16.78 -27.91
C ARG A 284 10.98 18.08 -28.33
N GLU A 285 11.19 18.99 -27.39
CA GLU A 285 11.95 20.23 -27.66
C GLU A 285 13.38 19.91 -28.11
N LEU A 286 14.07 18.98 -27.43
CA LEU A 286 15.40 18.55 -27.82
C LEU A 286 15.42 17.90 -29.21
N ALA A 287 14.44 17.02 -29.51
CA ALA A 287 14.30 16.40 -30.83
C ALA A 287 14.10 17.45 -31.91
N THR A 288 13.22 18.41 -31.70
CA THR A 288 12.96 19.52 -32.63
C THR A 288 14.22 20.37 -32.84
N ALA A 289 14.94 20.73 -31.80
CA ALA A 289 16.19 21.49 -31.88
C ALA A 289 17.30 20.75 -32.67
N ARG A 290 17.20 19.43 -32.77
CA ARG A 290 18.13 18.59 -33.56
C ARG A 290 17.60 18.24 -34.96
N GLY A 291 16.45 18.77 -35.36
CA GLY A 291 15.83 18.46 -36.65
C GLY A 291 15.27 17.04 -36.72
N LEU A 292 14.99 16.41 -35.56
CA LEU A 292 14.38 15.09 -35.46
C LEU A 292 12.85 15.23 -35.38
N GLY A 293 12.11 14.20 -35.80
CA GLY A 293 10.67 14.10 -35.58
C GLY A 293 10.33 13.82 -34.09
N ASP A 294 9.02 13.76 -33.77
CA ASP A 294 8.58 13.40 -32.40
C ASP A 294 9.11 11.99 -32.04
N PRO A 295 9.97 11.86 -31.01
CA PRO A 295 10.59 10.60 -30.66
C PRO A 295 9.59 9.55 -30.19
N PHE A 296 8.42 9.97 -29.71
CA PHE A 296 7.37 9.07 -29.25
C PHE A 296 6.56 8.40 -30.38
N THR A 297 6.72 8.87 -31.62
CA THR A 297 6.13 8.22 -32.81
C THR A 297 7.03 7.09 -33.35
N GLN A 298 8.31 7.09 -33.00
CA GLN A 298 9.28 6.10 -33.45
C GLN A 298 9.23 4.83 -32.59
N ALA A 299 9.69 3.71 -33.16
CA ALA A 299 9.76 2.43 -32.48
C ALA A 299 11.18 2.18 -31.98
N PHE A 300 11.30 1.95 -30.65
CA PHE A 300 12.53 1.54 -30.00
C PHE A 300 12.20 0.38 -29.05
N ASP A 301 12.96 -0.72 -29.15
CA ASP A 301 12.76 -1.89 -28.29
C ASP A 301 13.31 -1.66 -26.87
N THR A 302 14.27 -0.78 -26.71
CA THR A 302 14.82 -0.43 -25.40
C THR A 302 14.75 1.07 -25.11
N GLU A 303 14.70 1.44 -23.83
CA GLU A 303 14.79 2.83 -23.40
C GLU A 303 16.17 3.43 -23.71
N ALA A 304 17.22 2.62 -23.69
CA ALA A 304 18.58 3.07 -24.03
C ALA A 304 18.64 3.51 -25.49
N ASP A 305 18.06 2.76 -26.41
CA ASP A 305 18.00 3.13 -27.85
C ASP A 305 17.18 4.39 -28.06
N PHE A 306 16.06 4.53 -27.33
CA PHE A 306 15.24 5.75 -27.38
C PHE A 306 16.06 6.99 -27.01
N TYR A 307 16.77 6.95 -25.87
CA TYR A 307 17.60 8.08 -25.44
C TYR A 307 18.84 8.28 -26.32
N ALA A 308 19.47 7.21 -26.79
CA ALA A 308 20.62 7.28 -27.70
C ALA A 308 20.27 7.95 -29.03
N ALA A 309 19.08 7.71 -29.58
CA ALA A 309 18.58 8.40 -30.78
C ALA A 309 18.46 9.92 -30.58
N LEU A 310 18.24 10.36 -29.35
CA LEU A 310 18.27 11.77 -28.96
C LEU A 310 19.66 12.26 -28.54
N GLY A 311 20.73 11.43 -28.67
CA GLY A 311 22.08 11.76 -28.22
C GLY A 311 22.19 12.00 -26.71
N LEU A 312 21.38 11.30 -25.94
CA LEU A 312 21.35 11.36 -24.47
C LEU A 312 21.80 10.00 -23.89
N PRO A 313 22.41 9.97 -22.70
CA PRO A 313 22.49 8.75 -21.93
C PRO A 313 21.08 8.31 -21.48
N LEU A 314 20.91 7.03 -21.10
CA LEU A 314 19.71 6.56 -20.46
C LEU A 314 19.41 7.38 -19.19
N LEU A 315 18.26 8.01 -19.12
CA LEU A 315 17.80 8.69 -17.92
C LEU A 315 17.03 7.67 -17.03
N PRO A 316 17.47 7.47 -15.79
CA PRO A 316 16.71 6.65 -14.84
C PRO A 316 15.29 7.14 -14.66
N PRO A 317 14.29 6.25 -14.51
CA PRO A 317 12.89 6.65 -14.35
C PRO A 317 12.67 7.65 -13.22
N GLU A 318 13.39 7.52 -12.11
CA GLU A 318 13.32 8.39 -10.93
C GLU A 318 13.62 9.87 -11.24
N LEU A 319 14.34 10.14 -12.31
CA LEU A 319 14.69 11.49 -12.72
C LEU A 319 13.72 12.09 -13.75
N ARG A 320 12.75 11.35 -14.29
CA ARG A 320 11.85 11.78 -15.40
C ARG A 320 10.70 12.65 -14.93
N GLU A 321 11.01 13.68 -14.13
CA GLU A 321 10.02 14.54 -13.48
C GLU A 321 9.85 15.92 -14.14
N GLY A 322 10.61 16.24 -15.19
CA GLY A 322 10.55 17.54 -15.88
C GLY A 322 11.19 18.68 -15.07
N ARG A 323 12.24 18.36 -14.29
CA ARG A 323 12.94 19.32 -13.41
C ARG A 323 14.29 19.76 -13.97
N GLY A 324 14.49 19.66 -15.28
CA GLY A 324 15.73 20.04 -15.95
C GLY A 324 16.70 18.88 -16.20
N GLU A 325 16.30 17.64 -15.94
CA GLU A 325 17.13 16.44 -16.08
C GLU A 325 17.54 16.17 -17.54
N VAL A 326 16.73 16.55 -18.52
CA VAL A 326 17.08 16.43 -19.96
C VAL A 326 18.25 17.33 -20.29
N ALA A 327 18.26 18.57 -19.82
CA ALA A 327 19.39 19.49 -19.99
C ALA A 327 20.63 19.00 -19.22
N ALA A 328 20.45 18.52 -18.01
CA ALA A 328 21.54 17.95 -17.21
C ALA A 328 22.16 16.73 -17.88
N ALA A 329 21.34 15.86 -18.49
CA ALA A 329 21.82 14.70 -19.26
C ALA A 329 22.65 15.11 -20.48
N ARG A 330 22.15 16.09 -21.25
CA ARG A 330 22.86 16.65 -22.41
C ARG A 330 24.23 17.22 -22.01
N ASP A 331 24.32 17.87 -20.86
CA ASP A 331 25.52 18.53 -20.35
C ASP A 331 26.43 17.61 -19.53
N GLY A 332 26.10 16.31 -19.42
CA GLY A 332 26.87 15.32 -18.64
C GLY A 332 26.81 15.56 -17.10
N ARG A 333 25.76 16.21 -16.60
CA ARG A 333 25.62 16.64 -15.20
C ARG A 333 24.50 15.87 -14.44
N LEU A 334 24.10 14.69 -14.94
CA LEU A 334 23.14 13.85 -14.20
C LEU A 334 23.72 13.46 -12.83
N PRO A 335 22.91 13.48 -11.75
CA PRO A 335 23.36 12.96 -10.48
C PRO A 335 23.54 11.44 -10.56
N ARG A 336 24.52 10.92 -9.82
CA ARG A 336 24.61 9.48 -9.56
C ARG A 336 23.57 9.13 -8.51
N LEU A 337 22.58 8.30 -8.89
CA LEU A 337 21.58 7.82 -7.95
C LEU A 337 22.18 6.75 -7.02
N ILE A 338 21.64 6.71 -5.79
CA ILE A 338 21.96 5.67 -4.82
C ILE A 338 21.36 4.35 -5.32
N THR A 339 22.15 3.30 -5.31
CA THR A 339 21.72 1.94 -5.64
C THR A 339 21.76 1.04 -4.40
N ARG A 340 21.17 -0.15 -4.49
CA ARG A 340 21.26 -1.15 -3.43
C ARG A 340 22.71 -1.50 -3.05
N ALA A 341 23.63 -1.47 -4.02
CA ALA A 341 25.06 -1.73 -3.78
C ALA A 341 25.77 -0.62 -2.99
N ASP A 342 25.18 0.57 -2.92
CA ASP A 342 25.72 1.68 -2.14
C ASP A 342 25.30 1.61 -0.66
N LEU A 343 24.33 0.77 -0.31
CA LEU A 343 23.88 0.59 1.08
C LEU A 343 24.94 -0.19 1.86
N ARG A 344 25.46 0.41 2.93
CA ARG A 344 26.57 -0.12 3.74
C ARG A 344 26.10 -0.68 5.09
N GLY A 345 24.89 -0.42 5.52
CA GLY A 345 24.38 -0.87 6.80
C GLY A 345 22.98 -0.39 7.11
N ASP A 346 22.49 -0.78 8.27
CA ASP A 346 21.18 -0.43 8.83
C ASP A 346 21.35 0.04 10.28
N PHE A 347 20.55 1.03 10.72
CA PHE A 347 20.65 1.65 12.05
C PHE A 347 19.36 1.58 12.89
N HIS A 348 18.24 1.15 12.31
CA HIS A 348 16.98 1.11 13.04
C HIS A 348 16.41 -0.31 13.03
N SER A 349 16.97 -1.14 13.91
CA SER A 349 16.57 -2.52 14.04
C SER A 349 16.50 -2.96 15.52
N HIS A 350 15.47 -3.71 15.87
CA HIS A 350 15.18 -4.18 17.21
C HIS A 350 15.36 -5.69 17.28
N SER A 351 15.97 -6.17 18.37
CA SER A 351 16.21 -7.58 18.60
C SER A 351 15.24 -8.17 19.63
N THR A 352 15.36 -9.46 19.87
CA THR A 352 14.65 -10.15 20.98
C THR A 352 15.03 -9.64 22.36
N TRP A 353 15.99 -8.75 22.48
CA TRP A 353 16.29 -8.06 23.73
C TRP A 353 15.18 -7.08 24.12
N SER A 354 14.47 -6.48 23.16
CA SER A 354 13.28 -5.66 23.39
C SER A 354 12.04 -6.26 22.73
N ASP A 355 11.56 -5.69 21.66
CA ASP A 355 10.32 -6.05 20.95
C ASP A 355 10.54 -6.62 19.54
N GLY A 356 11.79 -6.85 19.14
CA GLY A 356 12.13 -7.51 17.90
C GLY A 356 11.89 -9.03 17.96
N SER A 357 11.78 -9.66 16.79
CA SER A 357 11.51 -11.10 16.65
C SER A 357 12.76 -11.95 16.37
N ALA A 358 13.90 -11.33 16.05
CA ALA A 358 15.14 -12.00 15.74
C ALA A 358 16.24 -11.70 16.78
N THR A 359 17.14 -12.65 17.00
CA THR A 359 18.33 -12.43 17.83
C THR A 359 19.34 -11.52 17.10
N ILE A 360 20.24 -10.87 17.85
CA ILE A 360 21.31 -10.06 17.27
C ILE A 360 22.16 -10.89 16.30
N ALA A 361 22.46 -12.14 16.63
CA ALA A 361 23.19 -13.05 15.75
C ALA A 361 22.48 -13.28 14.40
N GLN A 362 21.18 -13.59 14.41
CA GLN A 362 20.37 -13.77 13.20
C GLN A 362 20.31 -12.49 12.36
N MET A 363 20.21 -11.34 13.03
CA MET A 363 20.21 -10.03 12.35
C MET A 363 21.58 -9.74 11.72
N ALA A 364 22.67 -10.06 12.40
CA ALA A 364 24.03 -9.92 11.88
C ALA A 364 24.27 -10.82 10.65
N GLU A 365 23.87 -12.10 10.72
CA GLU A 365 23.92 -13.01 9.57
C GLU A 365 23.13 -12.47 8.36
N ALA A 366 21.93 -11.95 8.59
CA ALA A 366 21.10 -11.35 7.54
C ALA A 366 21.73 -10.08 6.96
N ALA A 367 22.43 -9.27 7.77
CA ALA A 367 23.16 -8.09 7.32
C ALA A 367 24.37 -8.48 6.45
N ILE A 368 25.14 -9.49 6.88
CA ILE A 368 26.27 -10.04 6.10
C ILE A 368 25.79 -10.59 4.74
N ALA A 369 24.71 -11.36 4.75
CA ALA A 369 24.12 -11.90 3.51
C ALA A 369 23.67 -10.81 2.52
N ARG A 370 23.38 -9.59 3.01
CA ARG A 370 23.06 -8.41 2.20
C ARG A 370 24.30 -7.61 1.77
N GLY A 371 25.48 -7.98 2.22
CA GLY A 371 26.73 -7.25 1.96
C GLY A 371 26.88 -5.98 2.80
N TYR A 372 26.20 -5.89 3.94
CA TYR A 372 26.34 -4.75 4.85
C TYR A 372 27.64 -4.83 5.63
N ALA A 373 28.29 -3.69 5.84
CA ALA A 373 29.53 -3.56 6.58
C ALA A 373 29.30 -3.38 8.09
N TYR A 374 28.08 -3.00 8.49
CA TYR A 374 27.70 -2.79 9.90
C TYR A 374 26.19 -2.93 10.08
N LEU A 375 25.78 -3.20 11.33
CA LEU A 375 24.40 -3.21 11.79
C LEU A 375 24.32 -2.41 13.09
N GLY A 376 23.40 -1.45 13.17
CA GLY A 376 23.10 -0.70 14.38
C GLY A 376 21.95 -1.37 15.12
N VAL A 377 22.22 -1.87 16.34
CA VAL A 377 21.18 -2.39 17.23
C VAL A 377 20.58 -1.23 18.00
N SER A 378 19.25 -1.05 17.91
CA SER A 378 18.52 0.09 18.51
C SER A 378 17.38 -0.35 19.42
N ASP A 379 17.61 -1.36 20.25
CA ASP A 379 16.65 -1.87 21.22
C ASP A 379 16.18 -0.80 22.21
N HIS A 380 14.91 -0.89 22.60
CA HIS A 380 14.30 0.03 23.54
C HIS A 380 14.89 -0.10 24.94
N THR A 381 14.97 1.03 25.67
CA THR A 381 15.34 1.06 27.08
C THR A 381 14.10 1.08 27.98
N HIS A 382 14.31 0.98 29.30
CA HIS A 382 13.24 0.90 30.29
C HIS A 382 12.24 2.05 30.28
N SER A 383 12.57 3.18 29.65
CA SER A 383 11.65 4.32 29.48
C SER A 383 10.42 3.97 28.64
N LEU A 384 10.49 2.90 27.83
CA LEU A 384 9.38 2.37 27.03
C LEU A 384 9.02 0.96 27.51
N ALA A 385 8.33 0.87 28.64
CA ALA A 385 8.03 -0.40 29.32
C ALA A 385 7.19 -1.38 28.48
N ILE A 386 6.35 -0.88 27.57
CA ILE A 386 5.48 -1.70 26.74
C ILE A 386 6.23 -2.61 25.75
N THR A 387 7.49 -2.26 25.44
CA THR A 387 8.35 -3.01 24.50
C THR A 387 9.31 -3.97 25.21
N GLY A 388 9.18 -4.17 26.50
CA GLY A 388 10.15 -4.94 27.29
C GLY A 388 11.53 -4.30 27.35
N GLY A 389 11.58 -2.95 27.27
CA GLY A 389 12.81 -2.17 27.16
C GLY A 389 13.85 -2.50 28.23
N LEU A 390 15.13 -2.41 27.87
CA LEU A 390 16.26 -2.86 28.67
C LEU A 390 16.52 -1.93 29.85
N ASP A 391 16.74 -2.50 31.01
CA ASP A 391 17.37 -1.83 32.14
C ASP A 391 18.91 -1.80 32.00
N GLU A 392 19.58 -1.14 32.92
CA GLU A 392 21.05 -0.97 32.87
C GLU A 392 21.79 -2.32 32.89
N THR A 393 21.29 -3.32 33.62
CA THR A 393 21.90 -4.66 33.70
C THR A 393 21.80 -5.37 32.35
N ARG A 394 20.60 -5.40 31.76
CA ARG A 394 20.34 -6.03 30.46
C ARG A 394 21.08 -5.33 29.32
N ILE A 395 21.24 -3.99 29.35
CA ILE A 395 22.05 -3.27 28.36
C ILE A 395 23.51 -3.75 28.42
N ARG A 396 24.08 -3.92 29.61
CA ARG A 396 25.46 -4.41 29.79
C ARG A 396 25.63 -5.86 29.31
N GLU A 397 24.62 -6.68 29.47
CA GLU A 397 24.60 -8.06 28.97
C GLU A 397 24.51 -8.06 27.41
N GLN A 398 23.66 -7.25 26.84
CA GLN A 398 23.57 -7.08 25.40
C GLN A 398 24.89 -6.61 24.78
N TRP A 399 25.57 -5.64 25.40
CA TRP A 399 26.87 -5.18 24.90
C TRP A 399 27.92 -6.31 24.90
N ARG A 400 27.92 -7.19 25.91
CA ARG A 400 28.81 -8.37 25.94
C ARG A 400 28.49 -9.35 24.80
N GLU A 401 27.21 -9.53 24.49
CA GLU A 401 26.80 -10.33 23.33
C GLU A 401 27.28 -9.70 22.02
N ILE A 402 27.11 -8.38 21.84
CA ILE A 402 27.59 -7.64 20.67
C ILE A 402 29.10 -7.74 20.55
N ASP A 403 29.86 -7.57 21.64
CA ASP A 403 31.32 -7.67 21.63
C ASP A 403 31.77 -9.07 21.22
N ARG A 404 31.10 -10.13 21.73
CA ARG A 404 31.38 -11.52 21.34
C ARG A 404 31.08 -11.75 19.86
N LEU A 405 29.92 -11.31 19.37
CA LEU A 405 29.55 -11.45 17.95
C LEU A 405 30.51 -10.68 17.03
N ASN A 406 30.93 -9.48 17.41
CA ASN A 406 31.92 -8.73 16.66
C ASN A 406 33.28 -9.49 16.57
N ALA A 407 33.69 -10.18 17.64
CA ALA A 407 34.89 -10.99 17.63
C ALA A 407 34.78 -12.28 16.80
N GLU A 408 33.56 -12.86 16.72
CA GLU A 408 33.29 -14.08 15.94
C GLU A 408 33.10 -13.80 14.43
N LEU A 409 32.62 -12.61 14.07
CA LEU A 409 32.25 -12.24 12.70
C LEU A 409 33.30 -11.34 12.01
N ALA A 410 34.35 -10.91 12.71
CA ALA A 410 35.47 -10.13 12.17
C ALA A 410 36.44 -11.04 11.34
#